data_cb9a11723b5747d518b4a3cc97c6608b
#
_entry.id   cb9a11723b5747d518b4a3cc97c6608b
#
_cell.length_a   1.000
_cell.length_b   1.000
_cell.length_c   1.000
_cell.angle_alpha   90.00
_cell.angle_beta   90.00
_cell.angle_gamma   90.00
#
_symmetry.space_group_name_H-M   'P 1'
#
loop_
_entity.id
_entity.type
_entity.pdbx_description
1 polymer ?
#
loop_
_entity_poly.entity_id
_entity_poly.type
_entity_poly.pdbx_seq_one_letter_code
_entity_poly.pdbx_strand_id
1 'polypeptide(L)'
;MKKLCVFCMALLMLAMTACGKDTSGGGQSVDLRAAYEAAIAQVNEKLGDNAPALLEETAVELLNGYYPGIADIQLKQSVFFLSPTATSCEVAMVEVADSADAAKVRDIFQTRVDTMANDTMYPDEAAMWKNSATVSVNGSYVVLEVLPEGCTVPDAFLAKF
;
A
#
# COMPACT_ATOMS: atom_id res chain seq x y z
N MET A 1 -68.61 -14.96 21.01
CA MET A 1 -69.04 -14.46 19.71
C MET A 1 -67.85 -14.25 18.84
N LYS A 2 -67.49 -15.24 17.99
CA LYS A 2 -67.63 -15.16 16.52
C LYS A 2 -66.84 -13.99 15.94
N LYS A 3 -65.79 -14.13 15.10
CA LYS A 3 -65.59 -14.92 13.86
C LYS A 3 -64.10 -14.87 13.59
N LEU A 4 -63.33 -15.88 13.39
CA LEU A 4 -63.07 -16.67 12.17
C LEU A 4 -63.03 -15.82 10.88
N CYS A 5 -61.79 -15.59 10.41
CA CYS A 5 -61.53 -15.50 8.98
C CYS A 5 -60.14 -16.07 8.70
N VAL A 6 -60.19 -17.17 8.09
CA VAL A 6 -59.24 -17.98 7.35
C VAL A 6 -58.90 -17.27 6.03
N PHE A 7 -57.77 -17.68 5.46
CA PHE A 7 -57.32 -17.45 4.08
C PHE A 7 -56.28 -16.34 3.94
N CYS A 8 -55.12 -16.54 3.36
CA CYS A 8 -54.76 -17.40 2.24
C CYS A 8 -53.27 -17.77 2.31
N MET A 9 -53.07 -19.03 2.14
CA MET A 9 -51.80 -19.64 1.78
C MET A 9 -51.44 -19.24 0.35
N ALA A 10 -50.36 -18.53 0.13
CA ALA A 10 -49.72 -18.40 -1.18
C ALA A 10 -48.31 -18.89 -1.07
N LEU A 11 -48.15 -20.15 -1.43
CA LEU A 11 -46.90 -20.86 -1.67
C LEU A 11 -46.24 -20.21 -2.88
N LEU A 12 -45.21 -19.38 -2.68
CA LEU A 12 -44.33 -18.95 -3.75
C LEU A 12 -43.00 -19.69 -3.57
N MET A 13 -42.89 -20.82 -4.24
CA MET A 13 -41.62 -21.47 -4.47
C MET A 13 -40.78 -20.55 -5.38
N LEU A 14 -39.84 -19.81 -4.83
CA LEU A 14 -38.77 -19.22 -5.61
C LEU A 14 -37.64 -20.26 -5.72
N ALA A 15 -37.44 -20.71 -6.94
CA ALA A 15 -36.32 -21.53 -7.34
C ALA A 15 -35.01 -20.85 -6.91
N MET A 16 -34.30 -21.46 -6.00
CA MET A 16 -32.91 -21.12 -5.74
C MET A 16 -32.08 -21.61 -6.93
N THR A 17 -31.84 -20.74 -7.89
CA THR A 17 -30.72 -20.89 -8.79
C THR A 17 -29.47 -20.71 -7.95
N ALA A 18 -28.81 -21.82 -7.65
CA ALA A 18 -27.45 -21.82 -7.13
C ALA A 18 -26.52 -21.26 -8.21
N CYS A 19 -26.35 -19.94 -8.23
CA CYS A 19 -25.18 -19.34 -8.84
C CYS A 19 -23.98 -19.69 -7.96
N GLY A 20 -23.04 -20.39 -8.53
CA GLY A 20 -21.76 -20.66 -7.91
C GLY A 20 -21.14 -19.35 -7.41
N LYS A 21 -20.89 -19.31 -6.11
CA LYS A 21 -20.24 -18.20 -5.45
C LYS A 21 -18.76 -18.37 -5.71
N ASP A 22 -18.28 -17.81 -6.82
CA ASP A 22 -16.88 -17.44 -6.94
C ASP A 22 -16.63 -16.41 -5.83
N THR A 23 -16.04 -16.87 -4.74
CA THR A 23 -15.48 -16.01 -3.70
C THR A 23 -14.15 -15.43 -4.20
N SER A 24 -14.17 -14.67 -5.26
CA SER A 24 -13.20 -13.62 -5.47
C SER A 24 -13.54 -12.56 -4.43
N GLY A 25 -12.72 -12.46 -3.40
CA GLY A 25 -12.79 -11.39 -2.43
C GLY A 25 -12.69 -10.06 -3.17
N GLY A 26 -13.84 -9.43 -3.39
CA GLY A 26 -13.93 -8.08 -3.92
C GLY A 26 -13.51 -7.11 -2.83
N GLY A 27 -12.23 -7.10 -2.48
CA GLY A 27 -11.61 -6.00 -1.76
C GLY A 27 -11.74 -4.77 -2.65
N GLN A 28 -12.28 -3.70 -2.11
CA GLN A 28 -12.38 -2.42 -2.81
C GLN A 28 -10.95 -2.01 -3.17
N SER A 29 -10.64 -1.87 -4.47
CA SER A 29 -9.33 -1.39 -4.92
C SER A 29 -9.03 -0.06 -4.26
N VAL A 30 -7.87 0.05 -3.63
CA VAL A 30 -7.42 1.27 -2.97
C VAL A 30 -6.67 2.10 -4.01
N ASP A 31 -6.99 3.39 -4.11
CA ASP A 31 -6.23 4.33 -4.92
C ASP A 31 -4.93 4.70 -4.17
N LEU A 32 -3.80 4.20 -4.65
CA LEU A 32 -2.50 4.38 -4.01
C LEU A 32 -2.05 5.84 -4.00
N ARG A 33 -2.43 6.61 -5.04
CA ARG A 33 -2.09 8.04 -5.07
C ARG A 33 -2.88 8.82 -4.01
N ALA A 34 -4.18 8.60 -3.94
CA ALA A 34 -5.01 9.23 -2.91
C ALA A 34 -4.55 8.86 -1.49
N ALA A 35 -4.04 7.66 -1.35
CA ALA A 35 -3.48 7.16 -0.12
C ALA A 35 -2.18 7.87 0.27
N TYR A 36 -1.25 8.01 -0.67
CA TYR A 36 -0.03 8.78 -0.48
C TYR A 36 -0.35 10.24 -0.11
N GLU A 37 -1.26 10.88 -0.86
CA GLU A 37 -1.66 12.28 -0.61
C GLU A 37 -2.23 12.47 0.80
N ALA A 38 -3.05 11.52 1.27
CA ALA A 38 -3.58 11.55 2.62
C ALA A 38 -2.49 11.36 3.70
N ALA A 39 -1.51 10.51 3.44
CA ALA A 39 -0.37 10.27 4.33
C ALA A 39 0.52 11.51 4.42
N ILE A 40 0.93 12.07 3.28
CA ILE A 40 1.83 13.23 3.25
C ILE A 40 1.17 14.50 3.79
N ALA A 41 -0.15 14.64 3.65
CA ALA A 41 -0.90 15.73 4.26
C ALA A 41 -0.76 15.73 5.79
N GLN A 42 -0.80 14.58 6.44
CA GLN A 42 -0.59 14.44 7.87
C GLN A 42 0.85 14.74 8.29
N VAL A 43 1.82 14.32 7.47
CA VAL A 43 3.24 14.64 7.67
C VAL A 43 3.44 16.17 7.60
N ASN A 44 2.87 16.82 6.60
CA ASN A 44 2.93 18.25 6.41
C ASN A 44 2.24 19.02 7.56
N GLU A 45 1.07 18.56 8.01
CA GLU A 45 0.37 19.15 9.15
C GLU A 45 1.22 19.07 10.43
N LYS A 46 1.90 17.94 10.65
CA LYS A 46 2.69 17.68 11.85
C LYS A 46 4.03 18.44 11.86
N LEU A 47 4.71 18.49 10.72
CA LEU A 47 6.07 19.00 10.61
C LEU A 47 6.15 20.43 10.02
N GLY A 48 5.10 20.90 9.36
CA GLY A 48 5.08 22.23 8.72
C GLY A 48 6.26 22.39 7.75
N ASP A 49 7.02 23.48 7.91
CA ASP A 49 8.18 23.78 7.06
C ASP A 49 9.33 22.75 7.16
N ASN A 50 9.28 21.85 8.14
CA ASN A 50 10.26 20.77 8.30
C ASN A 50 9.82 19.45 7.62
N ALA A 51 8.67 19.45 6.95
CA ALA A 51 8.23 18.26 6.22
C ALA A 51 9.20 17.93 5.08
N PRO A 52 9.50 16.64 4.85
CA PRO A 52 10.39 16.24 3.77
C PRO A 52 9.76 16.55 2.41
N ALA A 53 10.56 17.14 1.52
CA ALA A 53 10.18 17.23 0.11
C ALA A 53 10.33 15.84 -0.52
N LEU A 54 9.23 15.30 -1.04
CA LEU A 54 9.23 14.05 -1.78
C LEU A 54 8.81 14.32 -3.23
N LEU A 55 9.59 13.78 -4.17
CA LEU A 55 9.35 13.89 -5.61
C LEU A 55 8.92 12.54 -6.15
N GLU A 56 7.94 12.55 -7.03
CA GLU A 56 7.52 11.33 -7.71
C GLU A 56 8.55 10.91 -8.74
N GLU A 57 8.96 9.64 -8.69
CA GLU A 57 9.79 9.01 -9.70
C GLU A 57 8.93 8.06 -10.54
N THR A 58 9.00 8.23 -11.86
CA THR A 58 8.23 7.42 -12.82
C THR A 58 9.12 6.78 -13.90
N ALA A 59 10.40 7.16 -13.95
CA ALA A 59 11.32 6.60 -14.92
C ALA A 59 11.70 5.16 -14.52
N VAL A 60 11.32 4.20 -15.35
CA VAL A 60 11.48 2.76 -15.07
C VAL A 60 12.95 2.41 -14.83
N GLU A 61 13.86 3.03 -15.58
CA GLU A 61 15.32 2.80 -15.46
C GLU A 61 15.83 3.25 -14.09
N LEU A 62 15.36 4.39 -13.58
CA LEU A 62 15.72 4.89 -12.25
C LEU A 62 15.08 4.04 -11.16
N LEU A 63 13.80 3.71 -11.30
CA LEU A 63 13.11 2.82 -10.36
C LEU A 63 13.80 1.46 -10.27
N ASN A 64 14.22 0.88 -11.40
CA ASN A 64 14.96 -0.39 -11.37
C ASN A 64 16.37 -0.24 -10.77
N GLY A 65 16.95 0.95 -10.81
CA GLY A 65 18.20 1.28 -10.10
C GLY A 65 18.02 1.31 -8.58
N TYR A 66 16.92 1.88 -8.08
CA TYR A 66 16.60 1.93 -6.65
C TYR A 66 16.03 0.60 -6.13
N TYR A 67 15.26 -0.10 -6.95
CA TYR A 67 14.54 -1.33 -6.63
C TYR A 67 14.81 -2.41 -7.68
N PRO A 68 16.02 -3.01 -7.68
CA PRO A 68 16.42 -3.99 -8.70
C PRO A 68 15.43 -5.14 -8.84
N GLY A 69 14.91 -5.33 -10.04
CA GLY A 69 13.91 -6.35 -10.35
C GLY A 69 12.44 -5.88 -10.28
N ILE A 70 12.17 -4.63 -9.88
CA ILE A 70 10.79 -4.12 -9.83
C ILE A 70 10.16 -4.04 -11.24
N ALA A 71 10.97 -3.79 -12.27
CA ALA A 71 10.53 -3.74 -13.66
C ALA A 71 10.05 -5.10 -14.19
N ASP A 72 10.43 -6.20 -13.57
CA ASP A 72 10.03 -7.56 -13.95
C ASP A 72 8.68 -7.97 -13.32
N ILE A 73 8.13 -7.14 -12.43
CA ILE A 73 6.87 -7.41 -11.73
C ILE A 73 5.73 -6.69 -12.44
N GLN A 74 4.65 -7.42 -12.71
CA GLN A 74 3.43 -6.81 -13.24
C GLN A 74 2.66 -6.10 -12.13
N LEU A 75 2.61 -4.77 -12.19
CA LEU A 75 1.90 -3.91 -11.24
C LEU A 75 0.57 -3.44 -11.83
N LYS A 76 -0.49 -3.40 -11.02
CA LYS A 76 -1.76 -2.76 -11.35
C LYS A 76 -1.70 -1.27 -11.08
N GLN A 77 -1.09 -0.90 -9.95
CA GLN A 77 -0.87 0.48 -9.53
C GLN A 77 0.50 0.58 -8.87
N SER A 78 1.11 1.74 -8.98
CA SER A 78 2.33 2.06 -8.23
C SER A 78 2.46 3.56 -8.02
N VAL A 79 3.04 3.94 -6.89
CA VAL A 79 3.53 5.29 -6.60
C VAL A 79 4.89 5.17 -5.91
N PHE A 80 5.84 5.98 -6.37
CA PHE A 80 7.19 6.03 -5.83
C PHE A 80 7.56 7.48 -5.58
N PHE A 81 7.67 7.86 -4.32
CA PHE A 81 8.03 9.21 -3.90
C PHE A 81 9.31 9.15 -3.08
N LEU A 82 10.35 9.82 -3.57
CA LEU A 82 11.67 9.83 -2.97
C LEU A 82 12.10 11.26 -2.65
N SER A 83 12.94 11.42 -1.62
CA SER A 83 13.64 12.67 -1.41
C SER A 83 14.50 13.03 -2.63
N PRO A 84 14.78 14.33 -2.89
CA PRO A 84 15.53 14.75 -4.09
C PRO A 84 16.89 14.07 -4.25
N THR A 85 17.49 13.62 -3.16
CA THR A 85 18.78 12.89 -3.16
C THR A 85 18.59 11.37 -3.17
N ALA A 86 17.34 10.87 -3.02
CA ALA A 86 17.01 9.45 -2.85
C ALA A 86 17.77 8.76 -1.69
N THR A 87 18.20 9.52 -0.69
CA THR A 87 18.98 9.02 0.46
C THR A 87 18.22 9.08 1.78
N SER A 88 17.24 9.97 1.90
CA SER A 88 16.50 10.17 3.15
C SER A 88 15.08 9.59 3.09
N CYS A 89 14.05 10.41 3.13
CA CYS A 89 12.67 9.96 3.16
C CYS A 89 12.20 9.33 1.84
N GLU A 90 11.35 8.32 1.94
CA GLU A 90 10.85 7.57 0.80
C GLU A 90 9.49 6.94 1.12
N VAL A 91 8.57 6.95 0.16
CA VAL A 91 7.31 6.20 0.22
C VAL A 91 7.11 5.52 -1.13
N ALA A 92 7.09 4.20 -1.12
CA ALA A 92 6.78 3.39 -2.30
C ALA A 92 5.58 2.49 -1.99
N MET A 93 4.56 2.55 -2.82
CA MET A 93 3.36 1.73 -2.69
C MET A 93 3.06 1.06 -4.02
N VAL A 94 2.80 -0.23 -4.00
CA VAL A 94 2.44 -0.98 -5.22
C VAL A 94 1.27 -1.93 -4.96
N GLU A 95 0.47 -2.14 -6.00
CA GLU A 95 -0.47 -3.26 -6.09
C GLU A 95 0.00 -4.19 -7.19
N VAL A 96 0.40 -5.40 -6.82
CA VAL A 96 0.80 -6.43 -7.79
C VAL A 96 -0.41 -7.03 -8.51
N ALA A 97 -0.23 -7.42 -9.78
CA ALA A 97 -1.28 -8.07 -10.55
C ALA A 97 -1.61 -9.47 -10.04
N ASP A 98 -0.59 -10.23 -9.66
CA ASP A 98 -0.71 -11.53 -8.99
C ASP A 98 -0.22 -11.41 -7.55
N SER A 99 -1.07 -11.73 -6.58
CA SER A 99 -0.74 -11.67 -5.16
C SER A 99 0.47 -12.55 -4.77
N ALA A 100 0.80 -13.57 -5.58
CA ALA A 100 2.00 -14.38 -5.40
C ALA A 100 3.29 -13.56 -5.56
N ASP A 101 3.26 -12.45 -6.30
CA ASP A 101 4.40 -11.56 -6.49
C ASP A 101 4.62 -10.58 -5.31
N ALA A 102 3.66 -10.43 -4.41
CA ALA A 102 3.78 -9.52 -3.26
C ALA A 102 5.01 -9.84 -2.39
N ALA A 103 5.33 -11.12 -2.21
CA ALA A 103 6.52 -11.54 -1.47
C ALA A 103 7.82 -11.11 -2.19
N LYS A 104 7.86 -11.15 -3.51
CA LYS A 104 9.02 -10.70 -4.29
C LYS A 104 9.22 -9.19 -4.15
N VAL A 105 8.14 -8.42 -4.24
CA VAL A 105 8.20 -6.95 -4.05
C VAL A 105 8.64 -6.60 -2.64
N ARG A 106 8.12 -7.29 -1.62
CA ARG A 106 8.59 -7.13 -0.23
C ARG A 106 10.10 -7.33 -0.13
N ASP A 107 10.63 -8.38 -0.76
CA ASP A 107 12.07 -8.69 -0.68
C ASP A 107 12.90 -7.65 -1.45
N ILE A 108 12.39 -7.10 -2.56
CA ILE A 108 13.00 -5.97 -3.27
C ILE A 108 13.04 -4.73 -2.37
N PHE A 109 11.93 -4.38 -1.73
CA PHE A 109 11.85 -3.23 -0.82
C PHE A 109 12.74 -3.44 0.42
N GLN A 110 12.77 -4.65 0.98
CA GLN A 110 13.68 -4.96 2.09
C GLN A 110 15.14 -4.82 1.69
N THR A 111 15.51 -5.24 0.48
CA THR A 111 16.87 -5.05 -0.06
C THR A 111 17.23 -3.57 -0.14
N ARG A 112 16.28 -2.71 -0.54
CA ARG A 112 16.45 -1.26 -0.54
C ARG A 112 16.70 -0.75 0.88
N VAL A 113 15.89 -1.15 1.86
CA VAL A 113 16.06 -0.80 3.28
C VAL A 113 17.45 -1.22 3.78
N ASP A 114 17.82 -2.47 3.54
CA ASP A 114 19.10 -3.01 4.01
C ASP A 114 20.30 -2.28 3.39
N THR A 115 20.20 -1.92 2.12
CA THR A 115 21.23 -1.16 1.41
C THR A 115 21.40 0.22 2.03
N MET A 116 20.32 0.95 2.22
CA MET A 116 20.36 2.31 2.75
C MET A 116 20.71 2.36 4.24
N ALA A 117 20.21 1.41 5.03
CA ALA A 117 20.54 1.32 6.46
C ALA A 117 22.02 0.98 6.74
N ASN A 118 22.72 0.44 5.75
CA ASN A 118 24.15 0.13 5.85
C ASN A 118 25.04 1.08 5.05
N ASP A 119 24.50 2.18 4.51
CA ASP A 119 25.26 3.18 3.79
C ASP A 119 26.24 3.89 4.75
N THR A 120 27.50 3.96 4.37
CA THR A 120 28.55 4.62 5.16
C THR A 120 28.84 6.04 4.69
N MET A 121 28.32 6.43 3.53
CA MET A 121 28.54 7.75 2.95
C MET A 121 27.61 8.80 3.59
N TYR A 122 26.41 8.37 3.98
CA TYR A 122 25.39 9.22 4.59
C TYR A 122 24.92 8.63 5.93
N PRO A 123 25.73 8.71 7.00
CA PRO A 123 25.45 8.01 8.25
C PRO A 123 24.17 8.45 8.97
N ASP A 124 23.76 9.72 8.85
CA ASP A 124 22.53 10.23 9.46
C ASP A 124 21.29 9.68 8.73
N GLU A 125 21.33 9.64 7.41
CA GLU A 125 20.29 9.03 6.58
C GLU A 125 20.23 7.51 6.81
N ALA A 126 21.37 6.85 6.88
CA ALA A 126 21.42 5.42 7.20
C ALA A 126 20.82 5.11 8.58
N ALA A 127 21.04 5.97 9.57
CA ALA A 127 20.42 5.85 10.88
C ALA A 127 18.89 6.01 10.81
N MET A 128 18.38 6.93 10.00
CA MET A 128 16.95 7.10 9.77
C MET A 128 16.34 5.86 9.11
N TRP A 129 16.95 5.33 8.03
CA TRP A 129 16.50 4.10 7.39
C TRP A 129 16.46 2.93 8.37
N LYS A 130 17.48 2.79 9.21
CA LYS A 130 17.57 1.73 10.22
C LYS A 130 16.45 1.81 11.28
N ASN A 131 16.05 3.02 11.64
CA ASN A 131 15.13 3.24 12.76
C ASN A 131 13.69 3.46 12.33
N SER A 132 13.44 3.97 11.09
CA SER A 132 12.13 4.41 10.64
C SER A 132 11.60 3.65 9.42
N ALA A 133 12.45 2.89 8.70
CA ALA A 133 11.98 2.15 7.54
C ALA A 133 11.05 1.00 7.94
N THR A 134 9.91 0.90 7.25
CA THR A 134 9.00 -0.23 7.38
C THR A 134 8.62 -0.78 6.01
N VAL A 135 8.45 -2.09 5.91
CA VAL A 135 7.90 -2.77 4.74
C VAL A 135 6.71 -3.58 5.17
N SER A 136 5.54 -3.24 4.65
CA SER A 136 4.26 -3.88 4.97
C SER A 136 3.67 -4.58 3.76
N VAL A 137 3.04 -5.73 3.97
CA VAL A 137 2.33 -6.50 2.93
C VAL A 137 0.93 -6.81 3.41
N ASN A 138 -0.06 -6.52 2.56
CA ASN A 138 -1.45 -6.93 2.79
C ASN A 138 -2.09 -7.34 1.45
N GLY A 139 -2.32 -8.63 1.27
CA GLY A 139 -2.84 -9.19 0.02
C GLY A 139 -1.92 -8.90 -1.17
N SER A 140 -2.41 -8.15 -2.15
CA SER A 140 -1.67 -7.73 -3.34
C SER A 140 -0.92 -6.40 -3.17
N TYR A 141 -1.02 -5.77 -2.01
CA TYR A 141 -0.39 -4.48 -1.73
C TYR A 141 0.90 -4.62 -0.95
N VAL A 142 1.91 -3.88 -1.36
CA VAL A 142 3.20 -3.77 -0.65
C VAL A 142 3.56 -2.31 -0.50
N VAL A 143 3.92 -1.92 0.72
CA VAL A 143 4.27 -0.54 1.07
C VAL A 143 5.64 -0.53 1.72
N LEU A 144 6.53 0.31 1.21
CA LEU A 144 7.74 0.77 1.88
C LEU A 144 7.53 2.21 2.30
N GLU A 145 7.80 2.51 3.55
CA GLU A 145 7.85 3.89 4.03
C GLU A 145 9.11 4.14 4.86
N VAL A 146 9.70 5.30 4.63
CA VAL A 146 10.78 5.86 5.43
C VAL A 146 10.48 7.32 5.65
N LEU A 147 9.93 7.64 6.81
CA LEU A 147 9.50 8.99 7.17
C LEU A 147 10.15 9.42 8.48
N PRO A 148 10.20 10.74 8.78
CA PRO A 148 10.72 11.22 10.05
C PRO A 148 10.02 10.58 11.24
N GLU A 149 10.71 10.50 12.37
CA GLU A 149 10.20 9.87 13.60
C GLU A 149 8.80 10.37 13.98
N GLY A 150 7.91 9.43 14.26
CA GLY A 150 6.52 9.68 14.59
C GLY A 150 5.63 10.07 13.40
N CYS A 151 6.13 9.98 12.17
CA CYS A 151 5.34 10.06 10.94
C CYS A 151 5.28 8.67 10.31
N THR A 152 4.08 8.21 9.99
CA THR A 152 3.84 6.93 9.32
C THR A 152 2.70 7.10 8.34
N VAL A 153 2.66 6.24 7.33
CA VAL A 153 1.44 6.06 6.55
C VAL A 153 0.34 5.63 7.51
N PRO A 154 -0.81 6.32 7.56
CA PRO A 154 -1.82 6.04 8.58
C PRO A 154 -2.26 4.59 8.60
N ASP A 155 -2.32 3.98 9.79
CA ASP A 155 -2.84 2.62 9.99
C ASP A 155 -4.23 2.42 9.36
N ALA A 156 -5.05 3.48 9.38
CA ALA A 156 -6.36 3.47 8.74
C ALA A 156 -6.29 3.27 7.22
N PHE A 157 -5.17 3.57 6.60
CA PHE A 157 -4.91 3.28 5.21
C PHE A 157 -4.46 1.82 5.04
N LEU A 158 -3.48 1.38 5.82
CA LEU A 158 -3.01 -0.01 5.81
C LEU A 158 -4.13 -1.01 6.19
N ALA A 159 -5.09 -0.60 6.99
CA ALA A 159 -6.25 -1.41 7.37
C ALA A 159 -7.33 -1.55 6.27
N LYS A 160 -7.23 -0.80 5.18
CA LYS A 160 -8.17 -0.89 4.04
C LYS A 160 -7.75 -1.88 2.97
N PHE A 161 -6.56 -2.41 3.06
CA PHE A 161 -6.03 -3.42 2.13
C PHE A 161 -6.54 -4.82 2.42
#